data_f79269ec9b1ef8648e32152a1d355ea9
#
_entry.id   f79269ec9b1ef8648e32152a1d355ea9
#
_cell.length_a   1.000
_cell.length_b   1.000
_cell.length_c   1.000
_cell.angle_alpha   90.00
_cell.angle_beta   90.00
_cell.angle_gamma   90.00
#
_symmetry.space_group_name_H-M   'P 1'
#
loop_
_entity.id
_entity.type
_entity.pdbx_description
1 polymer ?
#
loop_
_entity_poly.entity_id
_entity_poly.type
_entity_poly.pdbx_seq_one_letter_code
_entity_poly.pdbx_strand_id
1 'polypeptide(L)'
;DIGKYVPNLNITRYGVGNAAHASVFIRGIGLQDHIITTDPGVGVYLDGVYLGRQMGSNLSLPNVERVEVLRGPQGTLYGRNTLGGAVNVITKQPGDEGILTTTAKVGSRGRIAGDIYFNNALTNDLSMSASASYKQRDGVGTAVNLANPEKEIGEEQEFSGRIALKYEATSDLAFTFSLDGVDNESGQSPYTIELTDSLDSNDVFNGDFPLLTEDLIPSNPDDLGTTVAGIESTSYSGW
;
A
#
# COMPACT_ATOMS: atom_id res chain seq x y z
N ASP A 1 -1.75 -7.11 -9.52
CA ASP A 1 -0.32 -6.84 -9.37
C ASP A 1 0.24 -6.50 -10.75
N ILE A 2 0.37 -5.19 -11.02
CA ILE A 2 0.84 -4.66 -12.31
C ILE A 2 2.33 -4.98 -12.56
N GLY A 3 3.12 -5.22 -11.51
CA GLY A 3 4.53 -5.59 -11.64
C GLY A 3 4.73 -6.86 -12.47
N LYS A 4 3.72 -7.74 -12.53
CA LYS A 4 3.78 -8.95 -13.35
C LYS A 4 3.65 -8.70 -14.86
N TYR A 5 3.07 -7.56 -15.23
CA TYR A 5 2.78 -7.22 -16.64
C TYR A 5 3.74 -6.18 -17.21
N VAL A 6 4.45 -5.44 -16.36
CA VAL A 6 5.37 -4.38 -16.78
C VAL A 6 6.82 -4.81 -16.55
N PRO A 7 7.62 -5.04 -17.59
CA PRO A 7 9.03 -5.42 -17.42
C PRO A 7 9.82 -4.38 -16.62
N ASN A 8 10.63 -4.85 -15.68
CA ASN A 8 11.47 -4.04 -14.80
C ASN A 8 10.70 -3.08 -13.87
N LEU A 9 9.40 -3.27 -13.68
CA LEU A 9 8.64 -2.67 -12.60
C LEU A 9 8.60 -3.65 -11.43
N ASN A 10 9.09 -3.23 -10.29
CA ASN A 10 8.95 -3.95 -9.04
C ASN A 10 8.20 -3.10 -8.03
N ILE A 11 7.11 -3.63 -7.49
CA ILE A 11 6.32 -3.00 -6.43
C ILE A 11 6.37 -3.94 -5.25
N THR A 12 7.05 -3.52 -4.22
CA THR A 12 7.20 -4.30 -2.99
C THR A 12 6.62 -3.55 -1.80
N ARG A 13 6.04 -4.30 -0.90
CA ARG A 13 5.69 -3.82 0.43
C ARG A 13 6.87 -4.20 1.33
N TYR A 14 7.89 -3.35 1.37
CA TYR A 14 9.12 -3.60 2.10
C TYR A 14 9.28 -2.57 3.22
N GLY A 15 9.80 -3.00 4.33
CA GLY A 15 10.23 -2.09 5.39
C GLY A 15 9.60 -2.38 6.75
N VAL A 16 10.34 -1.97 7.76
CA VAL A 16 9.88 -1.89 9.15
C VAL A 16 8.80 -0.82 9.19
N GLY A 17 7.55 -1.21 9.34
CA GLY A 17 6.45 -0.27 9.43
C GLY A 17 5.21 -0.71 8.66
N ASN A 18 4.35 0.20 8.44
CA ASN A 18 2.99 0.07 7.97
C ASN A 18 2.88 -0.61 6.60
N ALA A 19 1.97 -1.58 6.47
CA ALA A 19 1.60 -2.24 5.21
C ALA A 19 1.01 -1.29 4.15
N ALA A 20 0.72 -0.04 4.51
CA ALA A 20 0.23 1.00 3.61
C ALA A 20 1.29 1.55 2.64
N HIS A 21 2.56 1.12 2.76
CA HIS A 21 3.63 1.58 1.91
C HIS A 21 3.81 0.69 0.68
N ALA A 22 3.97 1.29 -0.47
CA ALA A 22 4.42 0.63 -1.68
C ALA A 22 5.74 1.24 -2.15
N SER A 23 6.81 0.47 -2.06
CA SER A 23 8.10 0.83 -2.67
C SER A 23 8.07 0.47 -4.14
N VAL A 24 8.15 1.49 -4.98
CA VAL A 24 8.10 1.34 -6.44
C VAL A 24 9.50 1.49 -7.01
N PHE A 25 9.95 0.49 -7.76
CA PHE A 25 11.21 0.49 -8.48
C PHE A 25 10.98 0.32 -9.97
N ILE A 26 11.62 1.15 -10.77
CA ILE A 26 11.64 1.01 -12.24
C ILE A 26 13.10 0.92 -12.68
N ARG A 27 13.48 -0.19 -13.31
CA ARG A 27 14.86 -0.47 -13.76
C ARG A 27 15.89 -0.35 -12.62
N GLY A 28 15.53 -0.78 -11.42
CA GLY A 28 16.38 -0.70 -10.23
C GLY A 28 16.42 0.68 -9.55
N ILE A 29 15.83 1.71 -10.13
CA ILE A 29 15.71 3.04 -9.52
C ILE A 29 14.42 3.10 -8.72
N GLY A 30 14.51 3.41 -7.44
CA GLY A 30 13.40 3.50 -6.51
C GLY A 30 13.92 3.84 -5.13
N LEU A 31 13.04 3.81 -4.13
CA LEU A 31 13.39 4.04 -2.74
C LEU A 31 12.74 2.95 -1.89
N GLN A 32 13.55 2.29 -1.08
CA GLN A 32 13.09 1.26 -0.15
C GLN A 32 12.67 1.86 1.19
N ASP A 33 13.34 2.94 1.58
CA ASP A 33 13.16 3.59 2.86
C ASP A 33 12.08 4.68 2.77
N HIS A 34 11.15 4.69 3.73
CA HIS A 34 10.01 5.61 3.76
C HIS A 34 10.23 6.79 4.72
N ILE A 35 11.47 7.08 5.07
CA ILE A 35 11.79 8.18 5.97
C ILE A 35 11.25 9.47 5.37
N ILE A 36 10.65 10.29 6.22
CA ILE A 36 9.99 11.54 5.84
C ILE A 36 10.93 12.54 5.13
N THR A 37 12.23 12.34 5.31
CA THR A 37 13.30 13.19 4.76
C THR A 37 13.81 12.74 3.40
N THR A 38 13.38 11.56 2.90
CA THR A 38 13.84 11.02 1.62
C THR A 38 12.79 11.14 0.54
N ASP A 39 13.22 11.50 -0.66
CA ASP A 39 12.37 11.62 -1.83
C ASP A 39 12.41 10.33 -2.67
N PRO A 40 11.28 9.83 -3.18
CA PRO A 40 11.25 8.65 -4.02
C PRO A 40 11.92 8.88 -5.37
N GLY A 41 12.52 7.84 -5.94
CA GLY A 41 13.08 7.88 -7.29
C GLY A 41 12.07 7.67 -8.41
N VAL A 42 10.86 7.22 -8.06
CA VAL A 42 9.73 7.00 -8.98
C VAL A 42 8.52 7.78 -8.47
N GLY A 43 7.96 8.64 -9.31
CA GLY A 43 6.77 9.41 -8.99
C GLY A 43 5.50 8.54 -9.09
N VAL A 44 4.61 8.66 -8.10
CA VAL A 44 3.28 8.04 -8.11
C VAL A 44 2.23 9.14 -8.22
N TYR A 45 1.27 8.94 -9.09
CA TYR A 45 0.21 9.92 -9.39
C TYR A 45 -1.15 9.25 -9.36
N LEU A 46 -2.14 9.99 -8.91
CA LEU A 46 -3.56 9.65 -9.00
C LEU A 46 -4.27 10.73 -9.83
N ASP A 47 -4.82 10.35 -10.97
CA ASP A 47 -5.46 11.28 -11.93
C ASP A 47 -4.57 12.49 -12.27
N GLY A 48 -3.25 12.28 -12.38
CA GLY A 48 -2.26 13.32 -12.64
C GLY A 48 -1.82 14.13 -11.40
N VAL A 49 -2.42 13.91 -10.23
CA VAL A 49 -2.00 14.55 -8.98
C VAL A 49 -0.86 13.76 -8.35
N TYR A 50 0.25 14.44 -8.09
CA TYR A 50 1.42 13.80 -7.48
C TYR A 50 1.18 13.41 -6.02
N LEU A 51 1.37 12.14 -5.73
CA LEU A 51 1.37 11.62 -4.37
C LEU A 51 2.77 11.78 -3.78
N GLY A 52 2.99 12.87 -3.06
CA GLY A 52 4.32 13.30 -2.61
C GLY A 52 5.00 12.39 -1.61
N ARG A 53 4.31 11.35 -1.12
CA ARG A 53 4.81 10.40 -0.14
C ARG A 53 4.49 8.98 -0.56
N GLN A 54 5.38 8.04 -0.22
CA GLN A 54 5.11 6.62 -0.39
C GLN A 54 4.02 6.13 0.58
N MET A 55 3.83 6.84 1.70
CA MET A 55 2.68 6.62 2.58
C MET A 55 1.38 6.93 1.84
N GLY A 56 0.47 5.97 1.82
CA GLY A 56 -0.79 6.09 1.08
C GLY A 56 -0.69 5.85 -0.43
N SER A 57 0.50 5.53 -0.98
CA SER A 57 0.65 5.17 -2.39
C SER A 57 0.11 3.77 -2.74
N ASN A 58 -0.24 2.98 -1.73
CA ASN A 58 -0.92 1.70 -1.92
C ASN A 58 -2.43 1.94 -2.15
N LEU A 59 -2.76 2.52 -3.29
CA LEU A 59 -4.12 2.86 -3.63
C LEU A 59 -4.90 1.60 -4.02
N SER A 60 -5.68 1.10 -3.08
CA SER A 60 -6.65 0.02 -3.33
C SER A 60 -7.99 0.60 -3.78
N LEU A 61 -8.00 1.30 -4.90
CA LEU A 61 -9.21 1.89 -5.44
C LEU A 61 -9.93 0.89 -6.35
N PRO A 62 -11.22 0.61 -6.11
CA PRO A 62 -11.98 -0.33 -6.94
C PRO A 62 -12.40 0.27 -8.30
N ASN A 63 -12.23 1.57 -8.50
CA ASN A 63 -12.63 2.29 -9.70
C ASN A 63 -11.47 2.66 -10.63
N VAL A 64 -10.35 1.93 -10.60
CA VAL A 64 -9.24 2.15 -11.52
C VAL A 64 -9.69 1.81 -12.94
N GLU A 65 -9.48 2.74 -13.87
CA GLU A 65 -9.68 2.54 -15.29
C GLU A 65 -8.44 1.89 -15.93
N ARG A 66 -7.26 2.53 -15.71
CA ARG A 66 -5.97 2.05 -16.20
C ARG A 66 -4.83 2.54 -15.33
N VAL A 67 -3.68 1.90 -15.50
CA VAL A 67 -2.42 2.33 -14.88
C VAL A 67 -1.42 2.57 -15.99
N GLU A 68 -0.84 3.75 -16.01
CA GLU A 68 0.19 4.16 -16.96
C GLU A 68 1.56 4.08 -16.28
N VAL A 69 2.50 3.37 -16.89
CA VAL A 69 3.86 3.23 -16.37
C VAL A 69 4.86 3.79 -17.39
N LEU A 70 5.45 4.91 -17.05
CA LEU A 70 6.45 5.59 -17.84
C LEU A 70 7.83 5.23 -17.29
N ARG A 71 8.65 4.60 -18.13
CA ARG A 71 9.96 4.06 -17.73
C ARG A 71 11.08 4.96 -18.17
N GLY A 72 11.93 5.37 -17.24
CA GLY A 72 13.04 6.29 -17.46
C GLY A 72 12.70 7.71 -17.01
N PRO A 73 13.65 8.66 -17.07
CA PRO A 73 13.46 10.01 -16.55
C PRO A 73 12.25 10.73 -17.16
N GLN A 74 11.36 11.22 -16.32
CA GLN A 74 10.15 11.93 -16.69
C GLN A 74 10.09 13.37 -16.12
N GLY A 75 11.24 13.92 -15.72
CA GLY A 75 11.30 15.21 -15.01
C GLY A 75 10.70 16.39 -15.77
N THR A 76 10.74 16.38 -17.08
CA THR A 76 10.20 17.48 -17.90
C THR A 76 8.67 17.52 -17.94
N LEU A 77 8.00 16.38 -17.79
CA LEU A 77 6.55 16.29 -17.90
C LEU A 77 5.89 16.09 -16.52
N TYR A 78 6.50 15.25 -15.68
CA TYR A 78 5.95 14.86 -14.39
C TYR A 78 6.62 15.58 -13.20
N GLY A 79 7.70 16.32 -13.43
CA GLY A 79 8.39 17.08 -12.39
C GLY A 79 9.38 16.25 -11.56
N ARG A 80 9.61 16.67 -10.30
CA ARG A 80 10.61 16.07 -9.41
C ARG A 80 10.29 14.60 -9.09
N ASN A 81 11.31 13.88 -8.60
CA ASN A 81 11.18 12.52 -8.07
C ASN A 81 10.76 11.47 -9.12
N THR A 82 11.10 11.70 -10.39
CA THR A 82 10.76 10.84 -11.52
C THR A 82 11.98 10.40 -12.31
N LEU A 83 13.11 10.17 -11.62
CA LEU A 83 14.37 9.75 -12.24
C LEU A 83 14.27 8.33 -12.82
N GLY A 84 13.64 7.40 -12.10
CA GLY A 84 13.37 6.04 -12.56
C GLY A 84 12.17 5.94 -13.48
N GLY A 85 11.21 6.86 -13.31
CA GLY A 85 9.96 6.86 -14.07
C GLY A 85 8.79 7.42 -13.28
N ALA A 86 7.58 7.21 -13.81
CA ALA A 86 6.33 7.59 -13.18
C ALA A 86 5.29 6.47 -13.31
N VAL A 87 4.47 6.31 -12.28
CA VAL A 87 3.28 5.46 -12.27
C VAL A 87 2.07 6.37 -12.06
N ASN A 88 1.18 6.41 -13.04
CA ASN A 88 -0.04 7.20 -12.97
C ASN A 88 -1.26 6.29 -12.97
N VAL A 89 -2.01 6.32 -11.88
CA VAL A 89 -3.26 5.58 -11.72
C VAL A 89 -4.39 6.49 -12.18
N ILE A 90 -5.11 6.06 -13.20
CA ILE A 90 -6.25 6.80 -13.75
C ILE A 90 -7.53 6.12 -13.28
N THR A 91 -8.41 6.88 -12.67
CA THR A 91 -9.71 6.41 -12.21
C THR A 91 -10.78 6.59 -13.27
N LYS A 92 -11.81 5.75 -13.19
CA LYS A 92 -13.01 5.92 -14.01
C LYS A 92 -13.68 7.24 -13.68
N GLN A 93 -13.88 8.07 -14.67
CA GLN A 93 -14.56 9.35 -14.51
C GLN A 93 -16.08 9.16 -14.41
N PRO A 94 -16.78 10.02 -13.64
CA PRO A 94 -18.24 10.03 -13.65
C PRO A 94 -18.77 10.25 -15.07
N GLY A 95 -19.81 9.51 -15.43
CA GLY A 95 -20.44 9.56 -16.76
C GLY A 95 -21.92 9.20 -16.69
N ASP A 96 -22.57 9.19 -17.85
CA ASP A 96 -24.04 9.08 -17.96
C ASP A 96 -24.52 7.62 -17.84
N GLU A 97 -23.62 6.66 -18.04
CA GLU A 97 -23.97 5.25 -18.02
C GLU A 97 -24.21 4.78 -16.58
N GLY A 98 -25.40 4.23 -16.30
CA GLY A 98 -25.73 3.63 -15.01
C GLY A 98 -24.99 2.31 -14.81
N ILE A 99 -23.98 2.30 -13.95
CA ILE A 99 -23.16 1.14 -13.65
C ILE A 99 -23.20 0.85 -12.14
N LEU A 100 -23.43 -0.42 -11.80
CA LEU A 100 -23.19 -0.94 -10.46
C LEU A 100 -22.37 -2.22 -10.57
N THR A 101 -21.17 -2.20 -10.02
CA THR A 101 -20.31 -3.36 -9.96
C THR A 101 -20.03 -3.72 -8.52
N THR A 102 -20.22 -4.97 -8.16
CA THR A 102 -19.89 -5.50 -6.83
C THR A 102 -19.01 -6.72 -6.98
N THR A 103 -18.01 -6.84 -6.12
CA THR A 103 -17.11 -7.98 -6.07
C THR A 103 -17.01 -8.46 -4.64
N ALA A 104 -17.07 -9.76 -4.41
CA ALA A 104 -16.78 -10.37 -3.12
C ALA A 104 -15.76 -11.48 -3.29
N LYS A 105 -14.77 -11.54 -2.41
CA LYS A 105 -13.70 -12.55 -2.42
C LYS A 105 -13.55 -13.12 -1.02
N VAL A 106 -13.46 -14.42 -0.92
CA VAL A 106 -13.12 -15.14 0.30
C VAL A 106 -11.91 -16.03 0.05
N GLY A 107 -11.11 -16.26 1.07
CA GLY A 107 -9.89 -17.03 0.91
C GLY A 107 -9.38 -17.64 2.22
N SER A 108 -8.22 -18.24 2.17
CA SER A 108 -7.55 -18.77 3.34
C SER A 108 -7.17 -17.68 4.33
N ARG A 109 -6.97 -18.07 5.59
CA ARG A 109 -6.62 -17.17 6.70
C ARG A 109 -7.67 -16.07 6.89
N GLY A 110 -8.93 -16.45 7.02
CA GLY A 110 -10.01 -15.49 7.27
C GLY A 110 -10.14 -14.37 6.21
N ARG A 111 -9.53 -14.52 5.03
CA ARG A 111 -9.56 -13.47 4.01
C ARG A 111 -10.97 -13.21 3.52
N ILE A 112 -11.39 -11.96 3.71
CA ILE A 112 -12.62 -11.40 3.19
C ILE A 112 -12.25 -10.11 2.46
N ALA A 113 -12.74 -9.93 1.24
CA ALA A 113 -12.61 -8.67 0.53
C ALA A 113 -13.89 -8.38 -0.26
N GLY A 114 -14.27 -7.12 -0.31
CA GLY A 114 -15.44 -6.67 -1.05
C GLY A 114 -15.18 -5.32 -1.68
N ASP A 115 -15.62 -5.19 -2.94
CA ASP A 115 -15.52 -3.95 -3.70
C ASP A 115 -16.91 -3.57 -4.23
N ILE A 116 -17.25 -2.30 -4.18
CA ILE A 116 -18.44 -1.74 -4.82
C ILE A 116 -18.04 -0.51 -5.63
N TYR A 117 -18.58 -0.42 -6.82
CA TYR A 117 -18.46 0.75 -7.70
C TYR A 117 -19.82 1.09 -8.26
N PHE A 118 -20.20 2.35 -8.14
CA PHE A 118 -21.41 2.93 -8.66
C PHE A 118 -21.07 4.11 -9.56
N ASN A 119 -21.80 4.26 -10.68
CA ASN A 119 -21.72 5.40 -11.57
C ASN A 119 -23.11 5.67 -12.14
N ASN A 120 -23.53 6.91 -12.18
CA ASN A 120 -24.78 7.33 -12.82
C ASN A 120 -24.83 8.84 -13.08
N ALA A 121 -25.59 9.24 -14.08
CA ALA A 121 -26.03 10.63 -14.23
C ALA A 121 -27.05 10.96 -13.13
N LEU A 122 -26.91 12.10 -12.49
CA LEU A 122 -27.88 12.66 -11.55
C LEU A 122 -28.83 13.62 -12.25
N THR A 123 -28.29 14.37 -13.24
CA THR A 123 -29.03 15.25 -14.17
C THR A 123 -28.40 15.16 -15.54
N ASN A 124 -28.89 15.91 -16.52
CA ASN A 124 -28.29 15.97 -17.86
C ASN A 124 -26.84 16.51 -17.84
N ASP A 125 -26.50 17.33 -16.86
CA ASP A 125 -25.21 18.02 -16.78
C ASP A 125 -24.36 17.60 -15.57
N LEU A 126 -24.89 16.72 -14.71
CA LEU A 126 -24.23 16.29 -13.46
C LEU A 126 -24.20 14.77 -13.38
N SER A 127 -23.01 14.21 -13.31
CA SER A 127 -22.77 12.78 -13.11
C SER A 127 -22.00 12.54 -11.80
N MET A 128 -22.21 11.37 -11.19
CA MET A 128 -21.57 10.96 -9.95
C MET A 128 -21.02 9.55 -10.09
N SER A 129 -19.84 9.32 -9.53
CA SER A 129 -19.35 7.98 -9.23
C SER A 129 -18.97 7.85 -7.76
N ALA A 130 -19.18 6.67 -7.20
CA ALA A 130 -18.79 6.33 -5.85
C ALA A 130 -18.20 4.92 -5.83
N SER A 131 -17.16 4.71 -5.03
CA SER A 131 -16.56 3.41 -4.83
C SER A 131 -16.15 3.20 -3.39
N ALA A 132 -16.20 1.95 -2.94
CA ALA A 132 -15.67 1.53 -1.66
C ALA A 132 -15.04 0.15 -1.79
N SER A 133 -13.96 -0.08 -1.05
CA SER A 133 -13.27 -1.35 -0.94
C SER A 133 -12.98 -1.67 0.52
N TYR A 134 -13.22 -2.89 0.91
CA TYR A 134 -12.83 -3.43 2.20
C TYR A 134 -12.03 -4.71 2.02
N LYS A 135 -10.96 -4.86 2.78
CA LYS A 135 -10.13 -6.06 2.80
C LYS A 135 -9.75 -6.40 4.22
N GLN A 136 -9.85 -7.68 4.53
CA GLN A 136 -9.41 -8.24 5.79
C GLN A 136 -8.73 -9.57 5.54
N ARG A 137 -7.69 -9.87 6.32
CA ARG A 137 -7.02 -11.17 6.35
C ARG A 137 -6.28 -11.32 7.67
N ASP A 138 -6.43 -12.49 8.29
CA ASP A 138 -5.68 -12.86 9.50
C ASP A 138 -4.17 -12.91 9.22
N GLY A 139 -3.38 -12.72 10.25
CA GLY A 139 -1.93 -12.73 10.18
C GLY A 139 -1.34 -14.11 9.85
N VAL A 140 -0.03 -14.16 9.77
CA VAL A 140 0.74 -15.39 9.48
C VAL A 140 1.35 -16.01 10.73
N GLY A 141 1.29 -15.32 11.87
CA GLY A 141 1.81 -15.79 13.14
C GLY A 141 1.53 -14.79 14.25
N THR A 142 1.88 -15.13 15.46
CA THR A 142 1.74 -14.28 16.65
C THR A 142 3.09 -13.71 17.03
N ALA A 143 3.10 -12.47 17.54
CA ALA A 143 4.30 -11.87 18.11
C ALA A 143 4.67 -12.54 19.44
N VAL A 144 5.92 -12.99 19.54
CA VAL A 144 6.46 -13.56 20.79
C VAL A 144 7.08 -12.44 21.61
N ASN A 145 6.95 -12.50 22.93
CA ASN A 145 7.54 -11.54 23.89
C ASN A 145 7.05 -10.08 23.78
N LEU A 146 5.84 -9.86 23.27
CA LEU A 146 5.20 -8.56 23.37
C LEU A 146 4.30 -8.46 24.60
N ALA A 147 4.04 -7.24 25.04
CA ALA A 147 3.06 -6.95 26.11
C ALA A 147 1.64 -7.45 25.76
N ASN A 148 1.37 -7.66 24.46
CA ASN A 148 0.13 -8.26 23.96
C ASN A 148 0.47 -9.41 22.97
N PRO A 149 0.71 -10.63 23.47
CA PRO A 149 1.10 -11.78 22.65
C PRO A 149 -0.02 -12.30 21.74
N GLU A 150 -1.25 -11.83 21.89
CA GLU A 150 -2.39 -12.24 21.06
C GLU A 150 -2.45 -11.49 19.71
N LYS A 151 -1.58 -10.48 19.52
CA LYS A 151 -1.57 -9.70 18.29
C LYS A 151 -0.95 -10.49 17.16
N GLU A 152 -1.71 -10.67 16.09
CA GLU A 152 -1.24 -11.33 14.88
C GLU A 152 -0.28 -10.44 14.09
N ILE A 153 0.73 -11.06 13.47
CA ILE A 153 1.70 -10.38 12.61
C ILE A 153 1.32 -10.59 11.17
N GLY A 154 1.32 -9.52 10.38
CA GLY A 154 0.97 -9.58 8.95
C GLY A 154 -0.53 -9.69 8.70
N GLU A 155 -1.36 -9.34 9.69
CA GLU A 155 -2.77 -9.10 9.47
C GLU A 155 -2.97 -7.97 8.44
N GLU A 156 -4.04 -8.05 7.67
CA GLU A 156 -4.41 -7.03 6.69
C GLU A 156 -5.82 -6.55 7.02
N GLN A 157 -5.96 -5.26 7.27
CA GLN A 157 -7.26 -4.60 7.41
C GLN A 157 -7.16 -3.23 6.76
N GLU A 158 -7.95 -3.05 5.70
CA GLU A 158 -7.95 -1.83 4.91
C GLU A 158 -9.35 -1.51 4.42
N PHE A 159 -9.75 -0.28 4.61
CA PHE A 159 -10.93 0.31 4.00
C PHE A 159 -10.50 1.48 3.11
N SER A 160 -11.05 1.58 1.92
CA SER A 160 -10.85 2.72 1.04
C SER A 160 -12.14 3.13 0.36
N GLY A 161 -12.27 4.41 0.05
CA GLY A 161 -13.42 4.96 -0.63
C GLY A 161 -13.09 6.16 -1.48
N ARG A 162 -13.89 6.38 -2.50
CA ARG A 162 -13.83 7.56 -3.37
C ARG A 162 -15.24 7.97 -3.77
N ILE A 163 -15.47 9.28 -3.81
CA ILE A 163 -16.64 9.90 -4.42
C ILE A 163 -16.14 10.93 -5.43
N ALA A 164 -16.69 10.94 -6.63
CA ALA A 164 -16.40 11.94 -7.63
C ALA A 164 -17.68 12.47 -8.26
N LEU A 165 -17.71 13.77 -8.53
CA LEU A 165 -18.77 14.51 -9.20
C LEU A 165 -18.18 15.18 -10.43
N LYS A 166 -18.84 15.06 -11.57
CA LYS A 166 -18.53 15.78 -12.80
C LYS A 166 -19.71 16.64 -13.19
N TYR A 167 -19.46 17.93 -13.32
CA TYR A 167 -20.45 18.91 -13.79
C TYR A 167 -20.01 19.50 -15.12
N GLU A 168 -20.84 19.33 -16.15
CA GLU A 168 -20.65 19.86 -17.50
C GLU A 168 -21.37 21.20 -17.62
N ALA A 169 -20.63 22.29 -17.38
CA ALA A 169 -21.19 23.64 -17.40
C ALA A 169 -21.53 24.10 -18.83
N THR A 170 -20.75 23.66 -19.82
CA THR A 170 -20.97 23.87 -21.25
C THR A 170 -20.39 22.70 -22.03
N SER A 171 -20.59 22.65 -23.36
CA SER A 171 -19.96 21.65 -24.23
C SER A 171 -18.43 21.60 -24.14
N ASP A 172 -17.79 22.70 -23.72
CA ASP A 172 -16.34 22.86 -23.72
C ASP A 172 -15.76 23.04 -22.31
N LEU A 173 -16.62 23.07 -21.27
CA LEU A 173 -16.21 23.31 -19.89
C LEU A 173 -16.85 22.32 -18.95
N ALA A 174 -16.03 21.48 -18.32
CA ALA A 174 -16.45 20.57 -17.27
C ALA A 174 -15.59 20.74 -16.02
N PHE A 175 -16.21 20.54 -14.87
CA PHE A 175 -15.56 20.52 -13.58
C PHE A 175 -15.66 19.12 -12.98
N THR A 176 -14.54 18.57 -12.51
CA THR A 176 -14.54 17.33 -11.78
C THR A 176 -14.04 17.59 -10.37
N PHE A 177 -14.82 17.19 -9.39
CA PHE A 177 -14.46 17.20 -7.98
C PHE A 177 -14.38 15.76 -7.48
N SER A 178 -13.33 15.41 -6.74
CA SER A 178 -13.21 14.10 -6.13
C SER A 178 -12.71 14.19 -4.69
N LEU A 179 -13.17 13.25 -3.86
CA LEU A 179 -12.74 13.04 -2.50
C LEU A 179 -12.36 11.57 -2.32
N ASP A 180 -11.15 11.33 -1.83
CA ASP A 180 -10.59 10.00 -1.58
C ASP A 180 -10.28 9.83 -0.10
N GLY A 181 -10.49 8.63 0.42
CA GLY A 181 -10.13 8.28 1.79
C GLY A 181 -9.62 6.84 1.86
N VAL A 182 -8.61 6.62 2.71
CA VAL A 182 -8.07 5.30 3.03
C VAL A 182 -7.85 5.21 4.53
N ASP A 183 -8.33 4.12 5.10
CA ASP A 183 -8.06 3.72 6.48
C ASP A 183 -7.38 2.35 6.45
N ASN A 184 -6.20 2.24 7.06
CA ASN A 184 -5.38 1.03 7.01
C ASN A 184 -4.84 0.73 8.41
N GLU A 185 -5.35 -0.33 9.01
CA GLU A 185 -4.95 -0.84 10.33
C GLU A 185 -4.15 -2.16 10.22
N SER A 186 -3.56 -2.41 9.05
CA SER A 186 -2.81 -3.64 8.81
C SER A 186 -1.57 -3.73 9.71
N GLY A 187 -1.30 -4.94 10.19
CA GLY A 187 -0.11 -5.27 10.96
C GLY A 187 1.16 -5.19 10.13
N GLN A 188 2.29 -5.26 10.80
CA GLN A 188 3.60 -5.24 10.14
C GLN A 188 3.85 -6.49 9.32
N SER A 189 4.67 -6.33 8.28
CA SER A 189 5.20 -7.47 7.55
C SER A 189 6.05 -8.35 8.48
N PRO A 190 5.86 -9.67 8.47
CA PRO A 190 6.62 -10.56 9.30
C PRO A 190 8.09 -10.59 8.87
N TYR A 191 8.98 -10.43 9.83
CA TYR A 191 10.42 -10.64 9.66
C TYR A 191 10.87 -11.80 10.51
N THR A 192 11.70 -12.64 9.95
CA THR A 192 12.40 -13.69 10.68
C THR A 192 13.87 -13.33 10.73
N ILE A 193 14.46 -13.37 11.91
CA ILE A 193 15.92 -13.27 12.04
C ILE A 193 16.47 -14.67 11.77
N GLU A 194 17.17 -14.82 10.67
CA GLU A 194 17.92 -16.04 10.37
C GLU A 194 19.34 -15.84 10.87
N LEU A 195 19.73 -16.61 11.90
CA LEU A 195 21.11 -16.65 12.36
C LEU A 195 21.90 -17.52 11.40
N THR A 196 22.77 -16.90 10.61
CA THR A 196 23.71 -17.64 9.77
C THR A 196 24.92 -18.09 10.59
N ASP A 197 25.59 -19.17 10.19
CA ASP A 197 26.79 -19.73 10.86
C ASP A 197 27.94 -18.72 11.05
N SER A 198 27.84 -17.54 10.48
CA SER A 198 28.82 -16.45 10.62
C SER A 198 28.57 -15.54 11.83
N LEU A 199 27.41 -15.66 12.48
CA LEU A 199 27.12 -14.97 13.74
C LEU A 199 27.13 -16.03 14.84
N ASP A 200 28.22 -16.13 15.59
CA ASP A 200 28.22 -16.87 16.84
C ASP A 200 27.16 -16.22 17.77
N SER A 201 26.39 -17.06 18.47
CA SER A 201 25.41 -16.58 19.46
C SER A 201 26.05 -15.60 20.47
N ASN A 202 27.35 -15.69 20.71
CA ASN A 202 28.10 -14.75 21.52
C ASN A 202 28.23 -13.35 20.89
N ASP A 203 28.31 -13.22 19.56
CA ASP A 203 28.43 -11.91 18.89
C ASP A 203 27.12 -11.12 18.93
N VAL A 204 26.00 -11.81 18.89
CA VAL A 204 24.67 -11.20 19.02
C VAL A 204 24.42 -10.75 20.46
N PHE A 205 24.98 -11.48 21.47
CA PHE A 205 24.77 -11.19 22.90
C PHE A 205 25.80 -10.27 23.53
N ASN A 206 26.98 -10.09 22.94
CA ASN A 206 28.07 -9.29 23.54
C ASN A 206 27.99 -7.79 23.28
N GLY A 207 26.87 -7.26 22.81
CA GLY A 207 26.60 -5.83 22.91
C GLY A 207 26.68 -5.03 21.65
N ASP A 208 26.96 -5.62 20.50
CA ASP A 208 26.88 -4.90 19.23
C ASP A 208 25.43 -4.70 18.74
N PHE A 209 24.47 -5.45 19.31
CA PHE A 209 23.02 -5.25 19.15
C PHE A 209 22.31 -5.17 20.51
N PRO A 210 22.28 -4.02 21.17
CA PRO A 210 21.74 -3.86 22.52
C PRO A 210 20.21 -4.06 22.65
N LEU A 211 19.54 -4.48 21.58
CA LEU A 211 18.08 -4.66 21.55
C LEU A 211 17.63 -6.12 21.68
N LEU A 212 18.56 -7.08 21.66
CA LEU A 212 18.22 -8.49 21.86
C LEU A 212 18.70 -8.92 23.25
N THR A 213 17.76 -9.00 24.19
CA THR A 213 18.02 -9.61 25.51
C THR A 213 17.89 -11.12 25.40
N GLU A 214 18.55 -11.86 26.28
CA GLU A 214 18.54 -13.34 26.37
C GLU A 214 17.12 -13.93 26.36
N ASP A 215 16.14 -13.16 26.86
CA ASP A 215 14.71 -13.52 26.92
C ASP A 215 14.01 -13.48 25.55
N LEU A 216 14.64 -12.91 24.50
CA LEU A 216 14.07 -12.76 23.17
C LEU A 216 14.47 -13.89 22.20
N ILE A 217 15.42 -14.73 22.57
CA ILE A 217 15.85 -15.86 21.74
C ILE A 217 15.22 -17.14 22.29
N PRO A 218 14.42 -17.85 21.49
CA PRO A 218 13.90 -19.13 21.90
C PRO A 218 15.04 -20.10 22.25
N SER A 219 14.90 -20.82 23.34
CA SER A 219 15.88 -21.82 23.77
C SER A 219 15.96 -23.02 22.82
N ASN A 220 15.07 -23.13 21.84
CA ASN A 220 15.05 -24.16 20.82
C ASN A 220 15.19 -23.50 19.42
N PRO A 221 16.22 -23.85 18.63
CA PRO A 221 16.41 -23.36 17.27
C PRO A 221 15.24 -23.63 16.33
N ASP A 222 14.46 -24.68 16.58
CA ASP A 222 13.29 -25.04 15.78
C ASP A 222 12.11 -24.07 16.01
N ASP A 223 12.13 -23.31 17.11
CA ASP A 223 11.14 -22.28 17.41
C ASP A 223 11.47 -20.92 16.77
N LEU A 224 12.59 -20.78 16.09
CA LEU A 224 13.00 -19.58 15.34
C LEU A 224 12.08 -19.25 14.14
N GLY A 225 11.14 -20.13 13.82
CA GLY A 225 10.06 -19.83 12.89
C GLY A 225 9.03 -18.82 13.43
N THR A 226 9.14 -18.46 14.70
CA THR A 226 8.31 -17.44 15.33
C THR A 226 8.98 -16.07 15.22
N THR A 227 8.29 -15.15 14.63
CA THR A 227 8.80 -13.80 14.35
C THR A 227 9.00 -13.04 15.65
N VAL A 228 10.20 -12.54 15.87
CA VAL A 228 10.49 -11.56 16.91
C VAL A 228 10.21 -10.18 16.34
N ALA A 229 9.04 -9.64 16.56
CA ALA A 229 8.72 -8.29 16.15
C ALA A 229 8.13 -7.52 17.33
N GLY A 230 8.90 -6.63 17.88
CA GLY A 230 8.51 -5.77 18.99
C GLY A 230 7.92 -4.44 18.55
N ILE A 231 7.07 -4.39 17.51
CA ILE A 231 6.58 -3.10 17.02
C ILE A 231 5.06 -3.11 16.91
N GLU A 232 4.47 -2.06 17.45
CA GLU A 232 3.02 -1.86 17.43
C GLU A 232 2.49 -1.66 16.00
N SER A 233 1.26 -2.09 15.73
CA SER A 233 0.57 -1.74 14.49
C SER A 233 0.39 -0.23 14.44
N THR A 234 0.70 0.35 13.30
CA THR A 234 0.39 1.75 13.03
C THR A 234 -0.89 1.82 12.22
N SER A 235 -1.86 2.56 12.71
CA SER A 235 -3.03 2.96 11.93
C SER A 235 -2.68 4.20 11.12
N TYR A 236 -3.14 4.24 9.89
CA TYR A 236 -3.05 5.40 9.02
C TYR A 236 -4.44 5.70 8.43
N SER A 237 -4.96 6.87 8.72
CA SER A 237 -6.11 7.45 8.05
C SER A 237 -5.67 8.71 7.31
N GLY A 238 -5.91 8.76 6.01
CA GLY A 238 -5.55 9.88 5.14
C GLY A 238 -6.77 10.42 4.42
N TRP A 239 -6.79 11.73 4.24
CA TRP A 239 -7.85 12.49 3.56
C TRP A 239 -7.36 13.01 2.23
#